data_5b9319000d0ff48480e9c09ab5b4af2a
#
_entry.id   5b9319000d0ff48480e9c09ab5b4af2a
#
_cell.length_a   1.000
_cell.length_b   1.000
_cell.length_c   1.000
_cell.angle_alpha   90.00
_cell.angle_beta   90.00
_cell.angle_gamma   90.00
#
_symmetry.space_group_name_H-M   'P 1'
#
loop_
_entity.id
_entity.type
_entity.pdbx_description
1 polymer ?
#
loop_
_entity_poly.entity_id
_entity_poly.type
_entity_poly.pdbx_seq_one_letter_code
_entity_poly.pdbx_strand_id
1 'polypeptide(L)'
;GPLINTVTRGARLKKFYLRSAATGVGKTRAMIADACSIACDEIFDLKQNRWVKNGTKEPTIFISTEQEKDEIQTMMIAFLSGVDEEHLLTGMYEQQEWDRVVYAAQLLKNSPLYVQQLPDFSMQDIENTIKRGIRDYDVKYVFFDYIHTSMKILTEVTSKTGIKGLREDNVLFMISIRLKDLCNQYQVFILTATQLNADYITAQQYDQNLLRGAKAIADKIDAGMIMLEASQDDLKALDTLIKQNGFEKPAIKMSVYKNR
;
A
#
# COMPACT_ATOMS: atom_id res chain seq x y z
N GLY A 1 8.51 -5.07 3.35
CA GLY A 1 9.46 -4.25 4.14
C GLY A 1 9.76 -4.87 5.50
N PRO A 2 10.81 -4.42 6.22
CA PRO A 2 11.26 -5.04 7.48
C PRO A 2 10.17 -5.18 8.52
N LEU A 3 9.33 -4.16 8.68
CA LEU A 3 8.26 -4.18 9.68
C LEU A 3 7.22 -5.27 9.39
N ILE A 4 6.73 -5.36 8.14
CA ILE A 4 5.77 -6.41 7.76
C ILE A 4 6.40 -7.78 8.01
N ASN A 5 7.65 -7.98 7.63
CA ASN A 5 8.34 -9.25 7.83
C ASN A 5 8.47 -9.61 9.33
N THR A 6 8.86 -8.65 10.16
CA THR A 6 9.10 -8.86 11.59
C THR A 6 7.80 -9.07 12.36
N VAL A 7 6.79 -8.22 12.13
CA VAL A 7 5.56 -8.20 12.94
C VAL A 7 4.53 -9.22 12.44
N THR A 8 4.33 -9.30 11.11
CA THR A 8 3.28 -10.16 10.53
C THR A 8 3.82 -11.44 9.90
N ARG A 9 5.13 -11.68 9.98
CA ARG A 9 5.83 -12.78 9.27
C ARG A 9 5.68 -12.71 7.76
N GLY A 10 5.65 -11.49 7.23
CA GLY A 10 5.55 -11.20 5.79
C GLY A 10 4.13 -11.09 5.25
N ALA A 11 4.04 -10.86 3.96
CA ALA A 11 2.80 -10.83 3.19
C ALA A 11 2.37 -12.27 2.87
N ARG A 12 1.59 -12.88 3.75
CA ARG A 12 1.18 -14.29 3.62
C ARG A 12 -0.08 -14.42 2.78
N LEU A 13 -0.13 -15.40 1.90
CA LEU A 13 -1.34 -15.72 1.14
C LEU A 13 -2.53 -16.00 2.07
N LYS A 14 -3.76 -15.74 1.61
CA LYS A 14 -5.03 -15.79 2.37
C LYS A 14 -5.13 -14.76 3.50
N LYS A 15 -4.22 -13.77 3.53
CA LYS A 15 -4.24 -12.71 4.54
C LYS A 15 -4.65 -11.39 3.92
N PHE A 16 -5.52 -10.68 4.65
CA PHE A 16 -6.03 -9.37 4.30
C PHE A 16 -5.52 -8.34 5.31
N TYR A 17 -4.68 -7.42 4.83
CA TYR A 17 -4.06 -6.38 5.65
C TYR A 17 -4.64 -5.00 5.34
N LEU A 18 -4.70 -4.15 6.35
CA LEU A 18 -5.13 -2.76 6.23
C LEU A 18 -4.01 -1.83 6.73
N ARG A 19 -3.67 -0.85 5.92
CA ARG A 19 -2.77 0.24 6.28
C ARG A 19 -3.54 1.56 6.28
N SER A 20 -3.63 2.20 7.42
CA SER A 20 -4.32 3.48 7.57
C SER A 20 -3.33 4.60 7.80
N ALA A 21 -3.56 5.76 7.22
CA ALA A 21 -2.72 6.94 7.40
C ALA A 21 -3.55 8.22 7.26
N ALA A 22 -3.05 9.31 7.83
CA ALA A 22 -3.53 10.64 7.48
C ALA A 22 -3.14 10.98 6.03
N THR A 23 -3.83 11.96 5.47
CA THR A 23 -3.51 12.47 4.14
C THR A 23 -2.07 13.02 4.13
N GLY A 24 -1.30 12.72 3.09
CA GLY A 24 0.06 13.22 2.92
C GLY A 24 1.18 12.42 3.62
N VAL A 25 0.88 11.49 4.51
CA VAL A 25 1.89 10.70 5.27
C VAL A 25 2.63 9.66 4.38
N GLY A 26 2.28 9.51 3.12
CA GLY A 26 2.98 8.61 2.20
C GLY A 26 2.43 7.18 2.13
N LYS A 27 1.12 7.01 2.40
CA LYS A 27 0.41 5.73 2.32
C LYS A 27 0.66 4.99 1.00
N THR A 28 0.41 5.63 -0.13
CA THR A 28 0.60 5.09 -1.49
C THR A 28 2.06 4.70 -1.74
N ARG A 29 3.03 5.58 -1.40
CA ARG A 29 4.46 5.28 -1.54
C ARG A 29 4.89 4.06 -0.73
N ALA A 30 4.37 3.91 0.48
CA ALA A 30 4.65 2.72 1.30
C ALA A 30 4.05 1.43 0.70
N MET A 31 2.86 1.51 0.07
CA MET A 31 2.26 0.37 -0.63
C MET A 31 3.04 0.02 -1.91
N ILE A 32 3.50 1.03 -2.66
CA ILE A 32 4.37 0.86 -3.84
C ILE A 32 5.68 0.18 -3.44
N ALA A 33 6.32 0.63 -2.35
CA ALA A 33 7.54 0.01 -1.85
C ALA A 33 7.35 -1.48 -1.51
N ASP A 34 6.21 -1.85 -0.91
CA ASP A 34 5.91 -3.25 -0.63
C ASP A 34 5.63 -4.04 -1.91
N ALA A 35 4.88 -3.48 -2.87
CA ALA A 35 4.58 -4.12 -4.15
C ALA A 35 5.86 -4.37 -4.97
N CYS A 36 6.73 -3.36 -5.08
CA CYS A 36 8.03 -3.50 -5.74
C CYS A 36 8.92 -4.52 -5.03
N SER A 37 8.95 -4.51 -3.68
CA SER A 37 9.73 -5.47 -2.90
C SER A 37 9.27 -6.92 -3.07
N ILE A 38 8.03 -7.17 -3.49
CA ILE A 38 7.51 -8.51 -3.75
C ILE A 38 7.74 -8.92 -5.20
N ALA A 39 7.52 -8.00 -6.14
CA ALA A 39 7.49 -8.32 -7.56
C ALA A 39 8.84 -8.14 -8.28
N CYS A 40 9.72 -7.26 -7.78
CA CYS A 40 11.01 -6.98 -8.40
C CYS A 40 12.12 -7.72 -7.66
N ASP A 41 12.99 -8.39 -8.40
CA ASP A 41 14.06 -9.21 -7.83
C ASP A 41 15.29 -8.40 -7.37
N GLU A 42 15.40 -7.13 -7.74
CA GLU A 42 16.48 -6.23 -7.34
C GLU A 42 15.94 -4.86 -6.91
N ILE A 43 16.64 -4.21 -5.98
CA ILE A 43 16.40 -2.84 -5.52
C ILE A 43 17.76 -2.17 -5.33
N PHE A 44 17.89 -0.90 -5.68
CA PHE A 44 19.13 -0.16 -5.46
C PHE A 44 19.29 0.20 -3.98
N ASP A 45 20.37 -0.23 -3.37
CA ASP A 45 20.74 0.10 -2.00
C ASP A 45 21.65 1.34 -1.99
N LEU A 46 21.11 2.48 -1.56
CA LEU A 46 21.82 3.75 -1.48
C LEU A 46 23.04 3.70 -0.54
N LYS A 47 22.98 2.89 0.53
CA LYS A 47 24.09 2.77 1.49
C LYS A 47 25.25 1.98 0.91
N GLN A 48 24.96 0.92 0.15
CA GLN A 48 25.96 0.09 -0.51
C GLN A 48 26.31 0.60 -1.91
N ASN A 49 25.60 1.59 -2.40
CA ASN A 49 25.69 2.16 -3.76
C ASN A 49 25.71 1.08 -4.85
N ARG A 50 24.80 0.09 -4.76
CA ARG A 50 24.70 -1.02 -5.71
C ARG A 50 23.28 -1.62 -5.72
N TRP A 51 23.00 -2.31 -6.81
CA TRP A 51 21.81 -3.17 -6.90
C TRP A 51 21.96 -4.41 -6.00
N VAL A 52 20.92 -4.67 -5.22
CA VAL A 52 20.88 -5.79 -4.27
C VAL A 52 19.70 -6.69 -4.62
N LYS A 53 19.94 -7.98 -4.68
CA LYS A 53 18.88 -8.96 -4.90
C LYS A 53 17.92 -8.99 -3.72
N ASN A 54 16.64 -8.88 -4.03
CA ASN A 54 15.57 -8.89 -3.06
C ASN A 54 15.10 -10.30 -2.66
N GLY A 55 15.40 -11.31 -3.48
CA GLY A 55 15.07 -12.71 -3.24
C GLY A 55 13.62 -13.09 -3.53
N THR A 56 12.83 -12.17 -4.11
CA THR A 56 11.42 -12.40 -4.48
C THR A 56 11.16 -11.88 -5.89
N LYS A 57 10.27 -12.53 -6.62
CA LYS A 57 9.76 -12.10 -7.94
C LYS A 57 8.37 -12.69 -8.15
N GLU A 58 7.44 -12.26 -7.31
CA GLU A 58 6.09 -12.84 -7.28
C GLU A 58 5.08 -11.99 -8.06
N PRO A 59 4.15 -12.63 -8.81
CA PRO A 59 3.13 -11.92 -9.57
C PRO A 59 2.25 -11.06 -8.68
N THR A 60 2.26 -9.76 -8.95
CA THR A 60 1.64 -8.72 -8.12
C THR A 60 0.82 -7.77 -8.98
N ILE A 61 -0.35 -7.36 -8.51
CA ILE A 61 -1.15 -6.29 -9.11
C ILE A 61 -1.29 -5.12 -8.13
N PHE A 62 -1.04 -3.91 -8.63
CA PHE A 62 -1.31 -2.65 -7.94
C PHE A 62 -2.52 -1.99 -8.59
N ILE A 63 -3.60 -1.83 -7.84
CA ILE A 63 -4.85 -1.22 -8.28
C ILE A 63 -4.94 0.16 -7.63
N SER A 64 -4.88 1.21 -8.45
CA SER A 64 -5.01 2.60 -8.00
C SER A 64 -6.41 3.12 -8.26
N THR A 65 -7.01 3.80 -7.28
CA THR A 65 -8.33 4.42 -7.42
C THR A 65 -8.27 5.95 -7.60
N GLU A 66 -7.13 6.58 -7.31
CA GLU A 66 -6.96 8.03 -7.40
C GLU A 66 -5.87 8.44 -8.39
N GLN A 67 -4.70 7.80 -8.30
CA GLN A 67 -3.54 8.21 -9.08
C GLN A 67 -3.50 7.54 -10.43
N GLU A 68 -2.99 8.25 -11.42
CA GLU A 68 -2.80 7.74 -12.77
C GLU A 68 -1.67 6.70 -12.84
N LYS A 69 -1.70 5.91 -13.90
CA LYS A 69 -0.76 4.80 -14.07
C LYS A 69 0.69 5.27 -14.14
N ASP A 70 0.94 6.36 -14.83
CA ASP A 70 2.28 6.97 -15.01
C ASP A 70 2.82 7.55 -13.70
N GLU A 71 1.96 8.16 -12.87
CA GLU A 71 2.35 8.62 -11.54
C GLU A 71 2.78 7.43 -10.67
N ILE A 72 1.99 6.35 -10.68
CA ILE A 72 2.34 5.11 -9.96
C ILE A 72 3.66 4.52 -10.47
N GLN A 73 3.86 4.48 -11.79
CA GLN A 73 5.10 3.95 -12.38
C GLN A 73 6.30 4.84 -12.05
N THR A 74 6.14 6.16 -12.03
CA THR A 74 7.19 7.10 -11.61
C THR A 74 7.62 6.84 -10.16
N MET A 75 6.67 6.68 -9.24
CA MET A 75 6.97 6.32 -7.85
C MET A 75 7.63 4.94 -7.72
N MET A 76 7.25 3.96 -8.55
CA MET A 76 7.91 2.64 -8.58
C MET A 76 9.37 2.75 -9.02
N ILE A 77 9.63 3.54 -10.08
CA ILE A 77 10.99 3.78 -10.58
C ILE A 77 11.83 4.52 -9.52
N ALA A 78 11.27 5.55 -8.88
CA ALA A 78 11.93 6.28 -7.79
C ALA A 78 12.34 5.33 -6.65
N PHE A 79 11.42 4.48 -6.21
CA PHE A 79 11.70 3.49 -5.18
C PHE A 79 12.79 2.49 -5.58
N LEU A 80 12.70 1.92 -6.78
CA LEU A 80 13.65 0.90 -7.27
C LEU A 80 15.04 1.46 -7.49
N SER A 81 15.15 2.69 -8.05
CA SER A 81 16.43 3.34 -8.39
C SER A 81 17.06 4.06 -7.21
N GLY A 82 16.29 4.37 -6.16
CA GLY A 82 16.73 5.26 -5.08
C GLY A 82 16.96 6.69 -5.53
N VAL A 83 16.38 7.12 -6.65
CA VAL A 83 16.43 8.51 -7.15
C VAL A 83 15.22 9.28 -6.66
N ASP A 84 15.42 10.54 -6.28
CA ASP A 84 14.33 11.39 -5.83
C ASP A 84 13.25 11.54 -6.94
N GLU A 85 12.00 11.44 -6.55
CA GLU A 85 10.86 11.55 -7.47
C GLU A 85 10.83 12.92 -8.18
N GLU A 86 11.28 13.99 -7.51
CA GLU A 86 11.36 15.32 -8.10
C GLU A 86 12.36 15.36 -9.27
N HIS A 87 13.49 14.66 -9.17
CA HIS A 87 14.44 14.53 -10.29
C HIS A 87 13.79 13.81 -11.49
N LEU A 88 12.97 12.78 -11.23
CA LEU A 88 12.22 12.07 -12.28
C LEU A 88 11.21 13.01 -12.97
N LEU A 89 10.50 13.83 -12.21
CA LEU A 89 9.46 14.72 -12.73
C LEU A 89 10.05 15.94 -13.48
N THR A 90 11.20 16.47 -13.04
CA THR A 90 11.84 17.64 -13.65
C THR A 90 12.83 17.29 -14.74
N GLY A 91 13.25 16.02 -14.82
CA GLY A 91 14.31 15.59 -15.75
C GLY A 91 15.71 16.08 -15.36
N MET A 92 15.88 16.57 -14.14
CA MET A 92 17.18 17.07 -13.63
C MET A 92 17.95 15.93 -12.96
N TYR A 93 18.67 15.16 -13.76
CA TYR A 93 19.47 14.03 -13.30
C TYR A 93 20.96 14.30 -13.34
N GLU A 94 21.68 13.73 -12.39
CA GLU A 94 23.08 13.38 -12.58
C GLU A 94 23.22 12.13 -13.46
N GLN A 95 24.34 11.97 -14.15
CA GLN A 95 24.53 10.82 -15.06
C GLN A 95 24.35 9.47 -14.35
N GLN A 96 24.83 9.34 -13.13
CA GLN A 96 24.68 8.11 -12.34
C GLN A 96 23.22 7.85 -11.94
N GLU A 97 22.44 8.90 -11.69
CA GLU A 97 21.00 8.77 -11.43
C GLU A 97 20.26 8.32 -12.67
N TRP A 98 20.58 8.90 -13.83
CA TRP A 98 20.01 8.49 -15.10
C TRP A 98 20.23 7.00 -15.39
N ASP A 99 21.44 6.50 -15.20
CA ASP A 99 21.77 5.09 -15.41
C ASP A 99 20.94 4.18 -14.49
N ARG A 100 20.73 4.58 -13.23
CA ARG A 100 19.88 3.87 -12.27
C ARG A 100 18.42 3.90 -12.67
N VAL A 101 17.92 5.04 -13.14
CA VAL A 101 16.53 5.19 -13.61
C VAL A 101 16.26 4.30 -14.83
N VAL A 102 17.17 4.30 -15.81
CA VAL A 102 17.05 3.44 -16.98
C VAL A 102 17.03 1.97 -16.60
N TYR A 103 17.93 1.55 -15.71
CA TYR A 103 17.95 0.17 -15.22
C TYR A 103 16.66 -0.19 -14.45
N ALA A 104 16.19 0.70 -13.56
CA ALA A 104 14.94 0.50 -12.81
C ALA A 104 13.73 0.36 -13.74
N ALA A 105 13.66 1.16 -14.80
CA ALA A 105 12.59 1.07 -15.79
C ALA A 105 12.61 -0.27 -16.54
N GLN A 106 13.80 -0.76 -16.92
CA GLN A 106 13.94 -2.09 -17.54
C GLN A 106 13.59 -3.21 -16.57
N LEU A 107 14.03 -3.11 -15.32
CA LEU A 107 13.70 -4.05 -14.26
C LEU A 107 12.18 -4.12 -14.03
N LEU A 108 11.52 -2.96 -13.90
CA LEU A 108 10.07 -2.86 -13.73
C LEU A 108 9.32 -3.49 -14.92
N LYS A 109 9.74 -3.20 -16.15
CA LYS A 109 9.16 -3.78 -17.37
C LYS A 109 9.25 -5.31 -17.40
N ASN A 110 10.32 -5.89 -16.85
CA ASN A 110 10.59 -7.33 -16.84
C ASN A 110 10.10 -8.03 -15.54
N SER A 111 9.49 -7.27 -14.63
CA SER A 111 8.93 -7.79 -13.39
C SER A 111 7.45 -8.14 -13.53
N PRO A 112 6.94 -9.16 -12.83
CA PRO A 112 5.53 -9.52 -12.85
C PRO A 112 4.70 -8.55 -11.96
N LEU A 113 4.84 -7.24 -12.20
CA LEU A 113 4.13 -6.16 -11.50
C LEU A 113 3.21 -5.44 -12.47
N TYR A 114 1.92 -5.59 -12.24
CA TYR A 114 0.87 -5.06 -13.11
C TYR A 114 0.20 -3.87 -12.43
N VAL A 115 -0.03 -2.78 -13.15
CA VAL A 115 -0.72 -1.59 -12.66
C VAL A 115 -2.05 -1.44 -13.37
N GLN A 116 -3.12 -1.34 -12.58
CA GLN A 116 -4.48 -1.12 -13.07
C GLN A 116 -5.09 0.12 -12.39
N GLN A 117 -5.61 1.03 -13.18
CA GLN A 117 -6.36 2.18 -12.68
C GLN A 117 -7.86 1.89 -12.66
N LEU A 118 -8.53 2.24 -11.55
CA LEU A 118 -9.97 2.14 -11.34
C LEU A 118 -10.50 3.42 -10.68
N PRO A 119 -10.64 4.53 -11.41
CA PRO A 119 -10.97 5.83 -10.83
C PRO A 119 -12.40 5.92 -10.27
N ASP A 120 -13.34 5.22 -10.88
CA ASP A 120 -14.71 5.03 -10.38
C ASP A 120 -15.07 3.56 -10.52
N PHE A 121 -15.33 2.88 -9.43
CA PHE A 121 -15.44 1.43 -9.39
C PHE A 121 -16.70 0.94 -8.65
N SER A 122 -17.23 -0.17 -9.12
CA SER A 122 -18.21 -1.01 -8.44
C SER A 122 -17.51 -2.16 -7.70
N MET A 123 -18.23 -2.88 -6.86
CA MET A 123 -17.74 -4.14 -6.27
C MET A 123 -17.38 -5.15 -7.36
N GLN A 124 -18.17 -5.18 -8.43
CA GLN A 124 -17.95 -6.07 -9.56
C GLN A 124 -16.67 -5.72 -10.33
N ASP A 125 -16.34 -4.42 -10.48
CA ASP A 125 -15.11 -3.96 -11.14
C ASP A 125 -13.87 -4.40 -10.37
N ILE A 126 -13.88 -4.28 -9.03
CA ILE A 126 -12.79 -4.77 -8.16
C ILE A 126 -12.61 -6.27 -8.35
N GLU A 127 -13.70 -7.03 -8.22
CA GLU A 127 -13.68 -8.49 -8.34
C GLU A 127 -13.18 -8.94 -9.72
N ASN A 128 -13.70 -8.36 -10.79
CA ASN A 128 -13.30 -8.69 -12.15
C ASN A 128 -11.83 -8.38 -12.41
N THR A 129 -11.32 -7.26 -11.86
CA THR A 129 -9.92 -6.88 -12.00
C THR A 129 -9.00 -7.88 -11.31
N ILE A 130 -9.32 -8.28 -10.08
CA ILE A 130 -8.55 -9.28 -9.33
C ILE A 130 -8.62 -10.64 -10.04
N LYS A 131 -9.81 -11.09 -10.44
CA LYS A 131 -10.00 -12.37 -11.16
C LYS A 131 -9.22 -12.41 -12.48
N ARG A 132 -9.26 -11.33 -13.25
CA ARG A 132 -8.49 -11.20 -14.49
C ARG A 132 -6.99 -11.26 -14.23
N GLY A 133 -6.51 -10.54 -13.22
CA GLY A 133 -5.10 -10.60 -12.81
C GLY A 133 -4.64 -12.02 -12.44
N ILE A 134 -5.46 -12.75 -11.71
CA ILE A 134 -5.17 -14.15 -11.34
C ILE A 134 -5.18 -15.04 -12.58
N ARG A 135 -6.21 -14.95 -13.41
CA ARG A 135 -6.36 -15.82 -14.59
C ARG A 135 -5.27 -15.60 -15.63
N ASP A 136 -4.96 -14.33 -15.93
CA ASP A 136 -4.11 -13.95 -17.05
C ASP A 136 -2.62 -13.88 -16.67
N TYR A 137 -2.32 -13.64 -15.38
CA TYR A 137 -0.97 -13.34 -14.88
C TYR A 137 -0.56 -14.12 -13.63
N ASP A 138 -1.38 -15.06 -13.13
CA ASP A 138 -1.15 -15.82 -11.90
C ASP A 138 -0.89 -14.92 -10.67
N VAL A 139 -1.57 -13.78 -10.59
CA VAL A 139 -1.41 -12.81 -9.50
C VAL A 139 -1.68 -13.46 -8.16
N LYS A 140 -0.73 -13.32 -7.23
CA LYS A 140 -0.82 -13.81 -5.84
C LYS A 140 -0.91 -12.68 -4.82
N TYR A 141 -0.41 -11.49 -5.17
CA TYR A 141 -0.36 -10.32 -4.29
C TYR A 141 -1.13 -9.17 -4.91
N VAL A 142 -2.10 -8.64 -4.16
CA VAL A 142 -2.99 -7.56 -4.58
C VAL A 142 -2.79 -6.38 -3.66
N PHE A 143 -2.47 -5.23 -4.23
CA PHE A 143 -2.43 -3.93 -3.57
C PHE A 143 -3.57 -3.09 -4.10
N PHE A 144 -4.51 -2.70 -3.23
CA PHE A 144 -5.68 -1.91 -3.59
C PHE A 144 -5.63 -0.56 -2.88
N ASP A 145 -5.20 0.48 -3.56
CA ASP A 145 -4.98 1.82 -3.02
C ASP A 145 -6.03 2.79 -3.58
N TYR A 146 -7.05 3.11 -2.82
CA TYR A 146 -7.46 2.64 -1.48
C TYR A 146 -8.99 2.39 -1.44
N ILE A 147 -9.52 1.86 -0.34
CA ILE A 147 -10.96 1.69 -0.18
C ILE A 147 -11.62 3.04 0.17
N HIS A 148 -12.52 3.48 -0.70
CA HIS A 148 -13.35 4.66 -0.51
C HIS A 148 -14.71 4.46 -1.16
N THR A 149 -15.63 5.39 -0.93
CA THR A 149 -16.96 5.35 -1.51
C THR A 149 -16.93 6.00 -2.89
N SER A 150 -17.05 5.18 -3.96
CA SER A 150 -17.21 5.66 -5.33
C SER A 150 -18.69 5.84 -5.68
N MET A 151 -18.98 6.62 -6.75
CA MET A 151 -20.35 6.80 -7.22
C MET A 151 -20.97 5.51 -7.75
N LYS A 152 -20.19 4.68 -8.45
CA LYS A 152 -20.67 3.38 -8.93
C LYS A 152 -21.02 2.43 -7.79
N ILE A 153 -20.21 2.35 -6.73
CA ILE A 153 -20.51 1.53 -5.55
C ILE A 153 -21.81 1.98 -4.89
N LEU A 154 -22.00 3.29 -4.69
CA LEU A 154 -23.24 3.82 -4.12
C LEU A 154 -24.46 3.44 -4.96
N THR A 155 -24.35 3.58 -6.27
CA THR A 155 -25.42 3.22 -7.20
C THR A 155 -25.70 1.70 -7.17
N GLU A 156 -24.67 0.88 -7.21
CA GLU A 156 -24.79 -0.58 -7.16
C GLU A 156 -25.45 -1.05 -5.87
N VAL A 157 -25.03 -0.55 -4.71
CA VAL A 157 -25.59 -0.96 -3.43
C VAL A 157 -27.02 -0.46 -3.27
N THR A 158 -27.30 0.79 -3.67
CA THR A 158 -28.68 1.34 -3.64
C THR A 158 -29.62 0.53 -4.52
N SER A 159 -29.21 0.16 -5.74
CA SER A 159 -30.04 -0.62 -6.65
C SER A 159 -30.31 -2.05 -6.14
N LYS A 160 -29.34 -2.69 -5.49
CA LYS A 160 -29.48 -4.04 -4.95
C LYS A 160 -30.27 -4.12 -3.65
N THR A 161 -30.15 -3.10 -2.79
CA THR A 161 -30.75 -3.13 -1.45
C THR A 161 -32.05 -2.33 -1.33
N GLY A 162 -32.30 -1.39 -2.26
CA GLY A 162 -33.39 -0.42 -2.17
C GLY A 162 -33.19 0.65 -1.09
N ILE A 163 -32.08 0.62 -0.34
CA ILE A 163 -31.79 1.54 0.76
C ILE A 163 -31.16 2.80 0.18
N LYS A 164 -31.86 3.93 0.31
CA LYS A 164 -31.33 5.25 -0.03
C LYS A 164 -30.53 5.83 1.13
N GLY A 165 -29.39 6.49 0.86
CA GLY A 165 -28.60 7.18 1.88
C GLY A 165 -27.77 6.24 2.75
N LEU A 166 -27.17 5.21 2.18
CA LEU A 166 -26.19 4.38 2.88
C LEU A 166 -25.02 5.22 3.40
N ARG A 167 -24.70 5.02 4.68
CA ARG A 167 -23.55 5.68 5.31
C ARG A 167 -22.24 5.12 4.74
N GLU A 168 -21.24 5.98 4.65
CA GLU A 168 -19.90 5.64 4.16
C GLU A 168 -19.33 4.39 4.89
N ASP A 169 -19.49 4.32 6.21
CA ASP A 169 -18.99 3.22 7.03
C ASP A 169 -19.57 1.85 6.62
N ASN A 170 -20.84 1.79 6.25
CA ASN A 170 -21.48 0.57 5.78
C ASN A 170 -20.92 0.12 4.41
N VAL A 171 -20.68 1.07 3.50
CA VAL A 171 -20.10 0.79 2.19
C VAL A 171 -18.66 0.27 2.35
N LEU A 172 -17.85 0.94 3.15
CA LEU A 172 -16.46 0.51 3.40
C LEU A 172 -16.40 -0.87 4.07
N PHE A 173 -17.33 -1.15 4.98
CA PHE A 173 -17.46 -2.47 5.60
C PHE A 173 -17.80 -3.55 4.56
N MET A 174 -18.76 -3.28 3.66
CA MET A 174 -19.11 -4.22 2.58
C MET A 174 -17.93 -4.50 1.65
N ILE A 175 -17.17 -3.46 1.27
CA ILE A 175 -15.95 -3.63 0.48
C ILE A 175 -14.95 -4.54 1.22
N SER A 176 -14.75 -4.32 2.51
CA SER A 176 -13.81 -5.10 3.31
C SER A 176 -14.19 -6.58 3.44
N ILE A 177 -15.50 -6.86 3.59
CA ILE A 177 -16.01 -8.25 3.56
C ILE A 177 -15.67 -8.88 2.22
N ARG A 178 -15.99 -8.21 1.12
CA ARG A 178 -15.77 -8.75 -0.22
C ARG A 178 -14.29 -8.97 -0.52
N LEU A 179 -13.42 -8.05 -0.15
CA LEU A 179 -11.97 -8.22 -0.29
C LEU A 179 -11.46 -9.41 0.52
N LYS A 180 -11.96 -9.60 1.76
CA LYS A 180 -11.62 -10.79 2.56
C LYS A 180 -12.10 -12.08 1.94
N ASP A 181 -13.30 -12.09 1.35
CA ASP A 181 -13.85 -13.26 0.66
C ASP A 181 -13.00 -13.62 -0.57
N LEU A 182 -12.62 -12.61 -1.38
CA LEU A 182 -11.71 -12.79 -2.54
C LEU A 182 -10.35 -13.33 -2.10
N CYS A 183 -9.80 -12.77 -1.02
CA CYS A 183 -8.55 -13.21 -0.42
C CYS A 183 -8.59 -14.71 -0.05
N ASN A 184 -9.66 -15.18 0.59
CA ASN A 184 -9.84 -16.57 0.98
C ASN A 184 -10.14 -17.47 -0.22
N GLN A 185 -11.05 -17.04 -1.11
CA GLN A 185 -11.51 -17.82 -2.27
C GLN A 185 -10.39 -18.10 -3.26
N TYR A 186 -9.60 -17.08 -3.57
CA TYR A 186 -8.51 -17.16 -4.56
C TYR A 186 -7.13 -17.41 -3.94
N GLN A 187 -7.07 -17.52 -2.62
CA GLN A 187 -5.83 -17.78 -1.87
C GLN A 187 -4.74 -16.73 -2.12
N VAL A 188 -5.14 -15.49 -2.40
CA VAL A 188 -4.24 -14.34 -2.62
C VAL A 188 -3.98 -13.57 -1.33
N PHE A 189 -2.90 -12.82 -1.30
CA PHE A 189 -2.68 -11.76 -0.32
C PHE A 189 -3.33 -10.47 -0.80
N ILE A 190 -3.99 -9.74 0.09
CA ILE A 190 -4.53 -8.41 -0.21
C ILE A 190 -4.04 -7.42 0.85
N LEU A 191 -3.41 -6.33 0.42
CA LEU A 191 -3.18 -5.14 1.21
C LEU A 191 -4.01 -4.01 0.65
N THR A 192 -4.82 -3.41 1.50
CA THR A 192 -5.54 -2.17 1.16
C THR A 192 -5.23 -1.07 2.16
N ALA A 193 -5.74 0.10 1.87
CA ALA A 193 -5.56 1.27 2.71
C ALA A 193 -6.87 2.01 2.97
N THR A 194 -6.87 2.82 4.03
CA THR A 194 -7.95 3.79 4.33
C THR A 194 -7.35 5.04 4.99
N GLN A 195 -8.14 6.10 5.05
CA GLN A 195 -7.76 7.33 5.74
C GLN A 195 -8.08 7.23 7.24
N LEU A 196 -7.38 8.02 8.05
CA LEU A 196 -7.73 8.24 9.44
C LEU A 196 -8.81 9.32 9.57
N ASN A 197 -9.63 9.24 10.62
CA ASN A 197 -10.50 10.32 11.02
C ASN A 197 -9.70 11.42 11.75
N ALA A 198 -10.30 12.59 12.03
CA ALA A 198 -9.62 13.71 12.65
C ALA A 198 -9.14 13.43 14.10
N ASP A 199 -9.69 12.43 14.75
CA ASP A 199 -9.40 12.11 16.16
C ASP A 199 -7.95 11.63 16.36
N TYR A 200 -7.26 11.22 15.27
CA TYR A 200 -5.86 10.78 15.36
C TYR A 200 -4.91 11.87 15.90
N ILE A 201 -5.26 13.16 15.73
CA ILE A 201 -4.43 14.31 16.15
C ILE A 201 -4.29 14.37 17.68
N THR A 202 -5.36 14.01 18.39
CA THR A 202 -5.44 14.08 19.87
C THR A 202 -5.40 12.71 20.54
N ALA A 203 -5.29 11.64 19.73
CA ALA A 203 -5.34 10.29 20.25
C ALA A 203 -4.13 9.94 21.11
N GLN A 204 -4.36 9.37 22.29
CA GLN A 204 -3.32 8.79 23.13
C GLN A 204 -2.95 7.35 22.71
N GLN A 205 -3.88 6.65 22.07
CA GLN A 205 -3.69 5.29 21.57
C GLN A 205 -4.09 5.23 20.09
N TYR A 206 -3.31 4.50 19.32
CA TYR A 206 -3.53 4.35 17.88
C TYR A 206 -4.10 2.97 17.58
N ASP A 207 -5.43 2.91 17.48
CA ASP A 207 -6.20 1.69 17.26
C ASP A 207 -7.26 1.85 16.17
N GLN A 208 -8.10 0.85 16.01
CA GLN A 208 -9.18 0.82 15.03
C GLN A 208 -10.22 1.95 15.14
N ASN A 209 -10.28 2.64 16.29
CA ASN A 209 -11.23 3.74 16.49
C ASN A 209 -10.90 4.97 15.66
N LEU A 210 -9.65 5.06 15.20
CA LEU A 210 -9.14 6.17 14.38
C LEU A 210 -9.38 5.97 12.88
N LEU A 211 -9.93 4.83 12.46
CA LEU A 211 -10.22 4.58 11.06
C LEU A 211 -11.41 5.43 10.60
N ARG A 212 -11.22 6.14 9.48
CA ARG A 212 -12.32 6.88 8.85
C ARG A 212 -13.40 5.90 8.38
N GLY A 213 -14.62 6.14 8.83
CA GLY A 213 -15.83 5.50 8.34
C GLY A 213 -16.10 4.08 8.86
N ALA A 214 -15.13 3.31 9.41
CA ALA A 214 -15.51 1.97 9.80
C ALA A 214 -14.57 1.25 10.78
N LYS A 215 -14.88 1.32 12.06
CA LYS A 215 -14.36 0.36 13.06
C LYS A 215 -14.58 -1.09 12.62
N ALA A 216 -15.70 -1.36 11.96
CA ALA A 216 -16.09 -2.69 11.51
C ALA A 216 -15.16 -3.28 10.44
N ILE A 217 -14.41 -2.46 9.66
CA ILE A 217 -13.36 -2.98 8.76
C ILE A 217 -12.33 -3.77 9.55
N ALA A 218 -11.97 -3.30 10.74
CA ALA A 218 -10.98 -3.97 11.59
C ALA A 218 -11.36 -5.40 11.96
N ASP A 219 -12.64 -5.78 11.95
CA ASP A 219 -13.08 -7.14 12.23
C ASP A 219 -12.70 -8.12 11.12
N LYS A 220 -12.61 -7.65 9.89
CA LYS A 220 -12.38 -8.48 8.69
C LYS A 220 -10.91 -8.66 8.33
N ILE A 221 -10.03 -7.77 8.78
CA ILE A 221 -8.60 -7.83 8.49
C ILE A 221 -7.85 -8.80 9.39
N ASP A 222 -6.75 -9.35 8.89
CA ASP A 222 -5.82 -10.18 9.66
C ASP A 222 -4.74 -9.34 10.34
N ALA A 223 -4.29 -8.24 9.70
CA ALA A 223 -3.38 -7.28 10.32
C ALA A 223 -3.81 -5.84 10.00
N GLY A 224 -3.70 -4.97 11.02
CA GLY A 224 -4.03 -3.56 10.92
C GLY A 224 -2.88 -2.69 11.40
N MET A 225 -2.53 -1.70 10.60
CA MET A 225 -1.41 -0.79 10.81
C MET A 225 -1.84 0.66 10.63
N ILE A 226 -1.33 1.55 11.46
CA ILE A 226 -1.49 3.00 11.34
C ILE A 226 -0.13 3.63 11.11
N MET A 227 -0.02 4.41 10.03
CA MET A 227 1.16 5.20 9.70
C MET A 227 0.95 6.64 10.14
N LEU A 228 1.91 7.18 10.84
CA LEU A 228 1.97 8.55 11.36
C LEU A 228 3.34 9.14 11.07
N GLU A 229 3.44 10.45 11.07
CA GLU A 229 4.73 11.11 11.15
C GLU A 229 5.39 10.81 12.49
N ALA A 230 6.72 10.62 12.48
CA ALA A 230 7.48 10.42 13.70
C ALA A 230 7.48 11.71 14.53
N SER A 231 7.00 11.66 15.75
CA SER A 231 6.98 12.81 16.66
C SER A 231 8.37 13.14 17.21
N GLN A 232 8.54 14.37 17.72
CA GLN A 232 9.80 14.75 18.40
C GLN A 232 10.12 13.85 19.58
N ASP A 233 9.11 13.34 20.27
CA ASP A 233 9.31 12.43 21.40
C ASP A 233 9.71 11.02 20.92
N ASP A 234 9.16 10.55 19.80
CA ASP A 234 9.64 9.32 19.15
C ASP A 234 11.12 9.44 18.76
N LEU A 235 11.51 10.58 18.16
CA LEU A 235 12.90 10.84 17.76
C LEU A 235 13.85 10.92 18.97
N LYS A 236 13.43 11.57 20.06
CA LYS A 236 14.20 11.60 21.31
C LYS A 236 14.39 10.21 21.90
N ALA A 237 13.32 9.39 21.93
CA ALA A 237 13.39 8.02 22.43
C ALA A 237 14.35 7.13 21.62
N LEU A 238 14.52 7.42 20.32
CA LEU A 238 15.40 6.68 19.40
C LEU A 238 16.81 7.30 19.29
N ASP A 239 17.08 8.48 19.86
CA ASP A 239 18.30 9.26 19.60
C ASP A 239 19.59 8.46 19.87
N THR A 240 19.64 7.70 20.96
CA THR A 240 20.80 6.85 21.30
C THR A 240 21.02 5.77 20.22
N LEU A 241 19.96 5.08 19.80
CA LEU A 241 20.04 4.02 18.79
C LEU A 241 20.44 4.58 17.42
N ILE A 242 19.89 5.74 17.06
CA ILE A 242 20.21 6.44 15.79
C ILE A 242 21.70 6.80 15.77
N LYS A 243 22.21 7.42 16.84
CA LYS A 243 23.61 7.83 16.93
C LYS A 243 24.59 6.66 16.97
N GLN A 244 24.29 5.62 17.74
CA GLN A 244 25.18 4.46 17.89
C GLN A 244 25.32 3.65 16.60
N ASN A 245 24.27 3.58 15.79
CA ASN A 245 24.25 2.75 14.58
C ASN A 245 24.36 3.56 13.27
N GLY A 246 24.47 4.87 13.34
CA GLY A 246 24.50 5.72 12.15
C GLY A 246 23.24 5.65 11.30
N PHE A 247 22.10 5.41 11.92
CA PHE A 247 20.82 5.35 11.20
C PHE A 247 20.33 6.76 10.85
N GLU A 248 19.62 6.88 9.75
CA GLU A 248 18.86 8.07 9.42
C GLU A 248 17.69 8.25 10.39
N LYS A 249 17.32 9.52 10.65
CA LYS A 249 16.13 9.81 11.46
C LYS A 249 14.88 9.30 10.76
N PRO A 250 14.06 8.46 11.41
CA PRO A 250 12.83 7.99 10.80
C PRO A 250 11.84 9.14 10.61
N ALA A 251 11.25 9.23 9.42
CA ALA A 251 10.18 10.17 9.15
C ALA A 251 8.79 9.61 9.53
N ILE A 252 8.66 8.28 9.51
CA ILE A 252 7.38 7.58 9.71
C ILE A 252 7.45 6.64 10.90
N LYS A 253 6.42 6.72 11.74
CA LYS A 253 6.10 5.76 12.80
C LYS A 253 4.98 4.84 12.32
N MET A 254 5.13 3.55 12.54
CA MET A 254 4.06 2.58 12.24
C MET A 254 3.60 1.89 13.53
N SER A 255 2.33 2.03 13.83
CA SER A 255 1.66 1.36 14.95
C SER A 255 0.86 0.18 14.44
N VAL A 256 1.07 -1.02 15.02
CA VAL A 256 0.33 -2.24 14.68
C VAL A 256 -0.71 -2.49 15.76
N TYR A 257 -1.99 -2.32 15.44
CA TYR A 257 -3.09 -2.49 16.39
C TYR A 257 -3.77 -3.86 16.30
N LYS A 258 -3.52 -4.59 15.22
CA LYS A 258 -4.05 -5.95 15.02
C LYS A 258 -3.04 -6.82 14.27
N ASN A 259 -2.89 -8.07 14.72
CA ASN A 259 -2.06 -9.07 14.07
C ASN A 259 -2.57 -10.48 14.45
N ARG A 260 -3.09 -11.26 13.47
CA ARG A 260 -3.63 -12.62 13.62
C ARG A 260 -2.86 -13.66 12.80
#